data_e769510f0e9b87ca5fa33e4e77f1f5c0
#
_entry.id   e769510f0e9b87ca5fa33e4e77f1f5c0
#
_cell.length_a   1.000
_cell.length_b   1.000
_cell.length_c   1.000
_cell.angle_alpha   90.00
_cell.angle_beta   90.00
_cell.angle_gamma   90.00
#
_symmetry.space_group_name_H-M   'P 1'
#
loop_
_entity.id
_entity.type
_entity.pdbx_description
1 polymer ?
#
loop_
_entity_poly.entity_id
_entity_poly.type
_entity_poly.pdbx_seq_one_letter_code
_entity_poly.pdbx_strand_id
1 'polypeptide(L)' 'MIFEKIEAWCKENNTTIFALEKKCGLGNATIRGWETCNPRIDKLQKVSEVTGIPIAELIDSSKKGE' A
#
# COMPACT_ATOMS: atom_id res chain seq x y z
N MET A 1 7.03 6.71 -3.76
CA MET A 1 6.89 6.01 -2.49
C MET A 1 5.70 5.09 -2.51
N ILE A 2 5.80 4.05 -1.73
CA ILE A 2 4.75 3.04 -1.67
C ILE A 2 3.42 3.64 -1.24
N PHE A 3 3.45 4.52 -0.26
CA PHE A 3 2.21 5.11 0.23
C PHE A 3 1.50 5.90 -0.86
N GLU A 4 2.25 6.66 -1.63
CA GLU A 4 1.66 7.46 -2.69
C GLU A 4 1.01 6.60 -3.76
N LYS A 5 1.64 5.48 -4.06
CA LYS A 5 1.09 4.57 -5.04
C LYS A 5 -0.24 4.00 -4.57
N ILE A 6 -0.29 3.61 -3.31
CA ILE A 6 -1.51 3.07 -2.74
C ILE A 6 -2.59 4.14 -2.68
N GLU A 7 -2.20 5.35 -2.33
CA GLU A 7 -3.16 6.45 -2.28
C GLU A 7 -3.77 6.72 -3.64
N ALA A 8 -2.94 6.71 -4.68
CA ALA A 8 -3.43 6.92 -6.02
C ALA A 8 -4.42 5.83 -6.42
N TRP A 9 -4.10 4.58 -6.05
CA TRP A 9 -5.01 3.49 -6.35
C TRP A 9 -6.36 3.68 -5.67
N CYS A 10 -6.34 4.15 -4.43
CA CYS A 10 -7.57 4.38 -3.70
C CYS A 10 -8.42 5.44 -4.37
N LYS A 11 -7.79 6.50 -4.85
CA LYS A 11 -8.51 7.56 -5.52
C LYS A 11 -9.15 7.05 -6.80
N GLU A 12 -8.43 6.25 -7.55
CA GLU A 12 -8.95 5.72 -8.80
C GLU A 12 -10.12 4.78 -8.58
N ASN A 13 -10.16 4.14 -7.43
CA ASN A 13 -11.19 3.17 -7.13
C ASN A 13 -12.24 3.70 -6.18
N ASN A 14 -12.24 5.01 -5.94
CA ASN A 14 -13.25 5.64 -5.10
C ASN A 14 -13.28 5.04 -3.70
N THR A 15 -12.12 4.78 -3.15
CA THR A 15 -12.05 4.25 -1.80
C THR A 15 -11.04 5.06 -1.01
N THR A 16 -10.81 4.69 0.24
CA THR A 16 -9.89 5.41 1.10
C THR A 16 -8.85 4.46 1.65
N ILE A 17 -7.77 5.06 2.16
CA ILE A 17 -6.73 4.27 2.81
C ILE A 17 -7.30 3.49 3.98
N PHE A 18 -8.17 4.13 4.75
CA PHE A 18 -8.78 3.48 5.89
C PHE A 18 -9.57 2.24 5.47
N ALA A 19 -10.37 2.38 4.43
CA ALA A 19 -11.17 1.26 3.94
C ALA A 19 -10.28 0.14 3.43
N LEU A 20 -9.19 0.52 2.77
CA LEU A 20 -8.26 -0.47 2.25
C LEU A 20 -7.58 -1.24 3.38
N GLU A 21 -7.20 -0.53 4.43
CA GLU A 21 -6.58 -1.16 5.58
C GLU A 21 -7.51 -2.24 6.16
N LYS A 22 -8.77 -1.91 6.25
CA LYS A 22 -9.75 -2.86 6.77
C LYS A 22 -9.90 -4.07 5.86
N LYS A 23 -9.92 -3.81 4.58
CA LYS A 23 -10.04 -4.88 3.61
C LYS A 23 -8.85 -5.84 3.68
N CYS A 24 -7.68 -5.29 3.91
CA CYS A 24 -6.47 -6.08 3.98
C CYS A 24 -6.31 -6.77 5.33
N GLY A 25 -7.14 -6.42 6.29
CA GLY A 25 -7.00 -6.99 7.62
C GLY A 25 -5.87 -6.36 8.40
N LEU A 26 -5.46 -5.16 8.04
CA LEU A 26 -4.39 -4.46 8.72
C LEU A 26 -4.96 -3.60 9.84
N GLY A 27 -4.10 -3.25 10.78
CA GLY A 27 -4.53 -2.38 11.87
C GLY A 27 -4.71 -0.95 11.43
N ASN A 28 -5.21 -0.14 12.35
CA ASN A 28 -5.40 1.28 12.08
C ASN A 28 -4.08 1.96 11.76
N ALA A 29 -4.08 2.80 10.76
CA ALA A 29 -2.93 3.62 10.41
C ALA A 29 -1.72 2.80 9.98
N THR A 30 -1.91 1.53 9.67
CA THR A 30 -0.78 0.71 9.22
C THR A 30 -0.22 1.23 7.91
N ILE A 31 -1.10 1.44 6.94
CA ILE A 31 -0.66 1.94 5.63
C ILE A 31 -0.15 3.36 5.74
N ARG A 32 -0.79 4.16 6.57
CA ARG A 32 -0.34 5.54 6.74
C ARG A 32 1.08 5.59 7.31
N GLY A 33 1.43 4.64 8.14
CA GLY A 33 2.78 4.57 8.69
C GLY A 33 3.82 4.31 7.62
N TRP A 34 3.41 3.83 6.48
CA TRP A 34 4.36 3.54 5.40
C TRP A 34 4.89 4.81 4.74
N GLU A 35 4.38 5.96 5.11
CA GLU A 35 4.96 7.21 4.66
C GLU A 35 6.39 7.38 5.16
N THR A 36 6.63 6.90 6.38
CA THR A 36 7.92 7.06 7.00
C THR A 36 8.65 5.75 7.24
N CYS A 37 7.93 4.63 7.19
CA CYS A 37 8.51 3.33 7.44
C CYS A 37 8.26 2.40 6.27
N ASN A 38 9.17 1.47 6.08
CA ASN A 38 8.97 0.47 5.03
C ASN A 38 8.06 -0.63 5.54
N PRO A 39 7.11 -1.06 4.71
CA PRO A 39 6.23 -2.15 5.11
C PRO A 39 6.94 -3.49 5.03
N ARG A 40 6.40 -4.45 5.76
CA ARG A 40 6.92 -5.81 5.69
C ARG A 40 6.35 -6.51 4.48
N ILE A 41 7.05 -7.53 4.04
CA ILE A 41 6.64 -8.23 2.83
C ILE A 41 5.28 -8.90 2.99
N ASP A 42 4.98 -9.45 4.16
CA ASP A 42 3.69 -10.10 4.35
C ASP A 42 2.55 -9.10 4.29
N LYS A 43 2.77 -7.87 4.77
CA LYS A 43 1.75 -6.83 4.64
C LYS A 43 1.60 -6.40 3.20
N LEU A 44 2.70 -6.31 2.49
CA LEU A 44 2.66 -5.97 1.08
C LEU A 44 1.88 -7.00 0.28
N GLN A 45 2.03 -8.26 0.65
CA GLN A 45 1.30 -9.31 -0.04
C GLN A 45 -0.21 -9.13 0.11
N LYS A 46 -0.64 -8.75 1.31
CA LYS A 46 -2.06 -8.51 1.53
C LYS A 46 -2.57 -7.38 0.65
N VAL A 47 -1.83 -6.28 0.61
CA VAL A 47 -2.22 -5.15 -0.20
C VAL A 47 -2.22 -5.53 -1.67
N SER A 48 -1.22 -6.27 -2.10
CA SER A 48 -1.13 -6.69 -3.48
C SER A 48 -2.34 -7.53 -3.88
N GLU A 49 -2.76 -8.43 -3.00
CA GLU A 49 -3.90 -9.29 -3.29
C GLU A 49 -5.20 -8.49 -3.38
N VAL A 50 -5.35 -7.51 -2.51
CA VAL A 50 -6.58 -6.74 -2.49
C VAL A 50 -6.65 -5.74 -3.63
N THR A 51 -5.54 -5.08 -3.91
CA THR A 51 -5.52 -4.03 -4.94
C THR A 51 -5.25 -4.56 -6.33
N GLY A 52 -4.62 -5.71 -6.43
CA GLY A 52 -4.21 -6.23 -7.73
C GLY A 52 -2.91 -5.64 -8.22
N ILE A 53 -2.27 -4.79 -7.43
CA ILE A 53 -0.98 -4.23 -7.81
C ILE A 53 0.11 -5.24 -7.48
N PRO A 54 0.96 -5.58 -8.44
CA PRO A 54 2.04 -6.53 -8.16
C PRO A 54 2.98 -6.00 -7.08
N ILE A 55 3.47 -6.90 -6.26
CA ILE A 55 4.40 -6.52 -5.22
C ILE A 55 5.62 -5.85 -5.81
N ALA A 56 6.05 -6.32 -6.97
CA ALA A 56 7.21 -5.73 -7.63
C ALA A 56 7.00 -4.25 -7.89
N GLU A 57 5.79 -3.87 -8.26
CA GLU A 57 5.48 -2.47 -8.51
C GLU A 57 5.51 -1.66 -7.23
N LEU A 58 4.99 -2.24 -6.16
CA LEU A 58 4.97 -1.54 -4.88
C LEU A 58 6.39 -1.32 -4.37
N ILE A 59 7.22 -2.33 -4.47
CA ILE A 59 8.60 -2.22 -4.02
C ILE A 59 9.39 -1.29 -4.91
N ASP A 60 9.17 -1.39 -6.20
CA ASP A 60 9.87 -0.56 -7.16
C ASP A 60 9.65 0.91 -6.88
N SER A 61 8.45 1.23 -6.48
CA SER A 61 8.09 2.58 -6.16
C SER A 61 8.96 3.14 -5.04
N SER A 62 9.28 2.34 -4.06
CA SER A 62 10.08 2.81 -2.94
C SER A 62 11.56 2.79 -3.24
N LYS A 63 11.97 2.06 -4.27
CA LYS A 63 13.37 2.04 -4.66
C LYS A 63 13.72 3.07 -5.70
N LYS A 64 12.76 3.89 -6.04
CA LYS A 64 12.98 4.89 -7.02
C LYS A 64 14.15 5.75 -6.65
N GLY A 65 14.91 6.17 -7.56
CA GLY A 65 16.02 7.02 -7.25
C GLY A 65 17.33 6.29 -7.06
N GLU A 66 17.32 5.02 -7.18
CA GLU A 66 18.51 4.23 -7.03
C GLU A 66 19.43 4.36 -8.19
#